data_e312994e7c7dfe5dfccef887913d37ac
#
_entry.id   e312994e7c7dfe5dfccef887913d37ac
#
_cell.length_a   1.000
_cell.length_b   1.000
_cell.length_c   1.000
_cell.angle_alpha   90.00
_cell.angle_beta   90.00
_cell.angle_gamma   90.00
#
_symmetry.space_group_name_H-M   'P 1'
#
loop_
_entity.id
_entity.type
_entity.pdbx_description
1 polymer ?
#
loop_
_entity_poly.entity_id
_entity_poly.type
_entity_poly.pdbx_seq_one_letter_code
_entity_poly.pdbx_strand_id
1 'polypeptide(L)'
;TLGLLSVVAGSTITQNPQLFQGSILASAALSNQYIVFSKDQEIEADLYAIKTLNLLQTNSKSIQLLLETIEQKLLNKGFSKDKQRVSTHPYFEDRILLIQNFEDNKENIFNESYNERFNYIKAKFTGYSDNVEVLNELNEPFKTYAESIKIARNGNLKMSLKKLNDIIKKSKNNFLLETKADILFSYGYTEEATKFYKKNLEKNPLNYY
;
A
#
# COMPACT_ATOMS: atom_id res chain seq x y z
N THR A 1 -1.30 19.74 20.72
CA THR A 1 -2.61 20.46 20.57
C THR A 1 -3.12 21.03 21.88
N LEU A 2 -3.12 20.31 23.00
CA LEU A 2 -3.57 20.81 24.30
C LEU A 2 -2.70 21.97 24.83
N GLY A 3 -1.38 21.92 24.68
CA GLY A 3 -0.46 22.98 25.09
C GLY A 3 -0.68 24.29 24.33
N LEU A 4 -0.98 24.22 23.03
CA LEU A 4 -1.30 25.40 22.20
C LEU A 4 -2.61 26.07 22.61
N LEU A 5 -3.64 25.27 22.89
CA LEU A 5 -4.93 25.77 23.37
C LEU A 5 -4.80 26.49 24.74
N SER A 6 -3.98 25.97 25.64
CA SER A 6 -3.74 26.61 26.95
C SER A 6 -2.98 27.93 26.85
N VAL A 7 -2.02 28.04 25.91
CA VAL A 7 -1.27 29.30 25.68
C VAL A 7 -2.14 30.35 25.00
N VAL A 8 -2.96 29.95 24.01
CA VAL A 8 -3.92 30.86 23.36
C VAL A 8 -4.98 31.34 24.35
N ALA A 9 -5.52 30.46 25.20
CA ALA A 9 -6.47 30.85 26.25
C ALA A 9 -5.79 31.77 27.26
N GLY A 10 -4.56 31.52 27.68
CA GLY A 10 -3.82 32.38 28.56
C GLY A 10 -3.55 33.77 28.00
N SER A 11 -3.20 33.87 26.73
CA SER A 11 -2.94 35.15 26.04
C SER A 11 -4.21 36.01 25.86
N THR A 12 -5.37 35.40 25.68
CA THR A 12 -6.65 36.10 25.60
C THR A 12 -7.12 36.62 26.97
N ILE A 13 -6.88 35.86 28.05
CA ILE A 13 -7.24 36.24 29.40
C ILE A 13 -6.34 37.37 29.89
N THR A 14 -5.05 37.35 29.58
CA THR A 14 -4.08 38.35 30.04
C THR A 14 -4.04 39.60 29.14
N GLN A 15 -4.70 39.59 27.99
CA GLN A 15 -4.67 40.67 26.99
C GLN A 15 -3.24 41.08 26.57
N ASN A 16 -2.28 40.15 26.64
CA ASN A 16 -0.89 40.41 26.33
C ASN A 16 -0.52 39.99 24.92
N PRO A 17 -0.35 40.96 23.96
CA PRO A 17 -0.03 40.68 22.57
C PRO A 17 1.29 39.93 22.37
N GLN A 18 2.26 40.11 23.28
CA GLN A 18 3.57 39.46 23.18
C GLN A 18 3.49 37.96 23.47
N LEU A 19 2.63 37.54 24.41
CA LEU A 19 2.37 36.11 24.67
C LEU A 19 1.68 35.44 23.45
N PHE A 20 0.77 36.15 22.80
CA PHE A 20 0.12 35.65 21.60
C PHE A 20 1.10 35.48 20.43
N GLN A 21 1.94 36.50 20.18
CA GLN A 21 3.00 36.42 19.16
C GLN A 21 4.00 35.31 19.47
N GLY A 22 4.44 35.18 20.72
CA GLY A 22 5.32 34.10 21.15
C GLY A 22 4.74 32.70 20.94
N SER A 23 3.44 32.53 21.15
CA SER A 23 2.76 31.25 20.95
C SER A 23 2.67 30.86 19.44
N ILE A 24 2.44 31.85 18.57
CA ILE A 24 2.42 31.64 17.12
C ILE A 24 3.82 31.22 16.63
N LEU A 25 4.86 31.92 17.07
CA LEU A 25 6.24 31.61 16.70
C LEU A 25 6.67 30.21 17.20
N ALA A 26 6.33 29.88 18.46
CA ALA A 26 6.61 28.55 19.01
C ALA A 26 5.86 27.44 18.26
N SER A 27 4.61 27.68 17.89
CA SER A 27 3.80 26.76 17.10
C SER A 27 4.37 26.55 15.69
N ALA A 28 4.82 27.61 15.03
CA ALA A 28 5.47 27.54 13.73
C ALA A 28 6.82 26.78 13.81
N ALA A 29 7.61 27.03 14.87
CA ALA A 29 8.87 26.31 15.08
C ALA A 29 8.64 24.81 15.30
N LEU A 30 7.67 24.42 16.14
CA LEU A 30 7.29 23.01 16.35
C LEU A 30 6.77 22.36 15.08
N SER A 31 5.97 23.06 14.29
CA SER A 31 5.49 22.57 13.00
C SER A 31 6.64 22.32 12.04
N ASN A 32 7.60 23.25 11.96
CA ASN A 32 8.78 23.09 11.12
C ASN A 32 9.67 21.92 11.58
N GLN A 33 9.88 21.76 12.89
CA GLN A 33 10.60 20.60 13.43
C GLN A 33 9.91 19.28 13.09
N TYR A 34 8.59 19.22 13.17
CA TYR A 34 7.83 18.04 12.79
C TYR A 34 7.97 17.72 11.29
N ILE A 35 7.94 18.75 10.44
CA ILE A 35 8.14 18.58 8.98
C ILE A 35 9.53 18.04 8.68
N VAL A 36 10.57 18.61 9.28
CA VAL A 36 11.95 18.14 9.10
C VAL A 36 12.09 16.70 9.57
N PHE A 37 11.64 16.39 10.79
CA PHE A 37 11.68 15.03 11.34
C PHE A 37 10.96 14.02 10.45
N SER A 38 9.78 14.37 9.92
CA SER A 38 9.04 13.51 9.02
C SER A 38 9.78 13.24 7.71
N LYS A 39 10.45 14.27 7.15
CA LYS A 39 11.26 14.11 5.94
C LYS A 39 12.47 13.21 6.17
N ASP A 40 13.15 13.36 7.30
CA ASP A 40 14.29 12.53 7.67
C ASP A 40 13.88 11.06 7.82
N GLN A 41 12.73 10.79 8.43
CA GLN A 41 12.19 9.43 8.52
C GLN A 41 11.88 8.79 7.16
N GLU A 42 11.37 9.57 6.21
CA GLU A 42 11.12 9.08 4.84
C GLU A 42 12.43 8.75 4.13
N ILE A 43 13.46 9.58 4.29
CA ILE A 43 14.80 9.34 3.73
C ILE A 43 15.42 8.07 4.35
N GLU A 44 15.32 7.90 5.67
CA GLU A 44 15.78 6.68 6.34
C GLU A 44 15.03 5.43 5.83
N ALA A 45 13.73 5.55 5.64
CA ALA A 45 12.91 4.45 5.09
C ALA A 45 13.34 4.10 3.65
N ASP A 46 13.61 5.09 2.80
CA ASP A 46 14.12 4.87 1.45
C ASP A 46 15.49 4.17 1.47
N LEU A 47 16.41 4.63 2.30
CA LEU A 47 17.74 3.99 2.47
C LEU A 47 17.61 2.55 2.96
N TYR A 48 16.71 2.29 3.92
CA TYR A 48 16.44 0.94 4.40
C TYR A 48 15.86 0.06 3.30
N ALA A 49 14.92 0.58 2.50
CA ALA A 49 14.33 -0.13 1.37
C ALA A 49 15.38 -0.49 0.31
N ILE A 50 16.25 0.47 -0.08
CA ILE A 50 17.36 0.25 -1.02
C ILE A 50 18.30 -0.84 -0.49
N LYS A 51 18.72 -0.73 0.78
CA LYS A 51 19.60 -1.71 1.41
C LYS A 51 18.98 -3.10 1.44
N THR A 52 17.68 -3.19 1.72
CA THR A 52 16.95 -4.46 1.73
C THR A 52 16.87 -5.07 0.34
N LEU A 53 16.56 -4.27 -0.69
CA LEU A 53 16.54 -4.74 -2.08
C LEU A 53 17.92 -5.23 -2.52
N ASN A 54 18.98 -4.52 -2.15
CA ASN A 54 20.35 -4.95 -2.45
C ASN A 54 20.70 -6.29 -1.78
N LEU A 55 20.26 -6.51 -0.54
CA LEU A 55 20.41 -7.80 0.14
C LEU A 55 19.63 -8.93 -0.55
N LEU A 56 18.47 -8.60 -1.10
CA LEU A 56 17.63 -9.52 -1.88
C LEU A 56 18.09 -9.67 -3.34
N GLN A 57 19.22 -9.08 -3.71
CA GLN A 57 19.76 -9.07 -5.08
C GLN A 57 18.75 -8.51 -6.11
N THR A 58 17.96 -7.54 -5.68
CA THR A 58 16.96 -6.86 -6.51
C THR A 58 17.35 -5.39 -6.63
N ASN A 59 17.26 -4.81 -7.83
CA ASN A 59 17.59 -3.40 -8.03
C ASN A 59 16.49 -2.47 -7.48
N SER A 60 16.86 -1.21 -7.21
CA SER A 60 15.95 -0.19 -6.67
C SER A 60 15.13 0.54 -7.73
N LYS A 61 15.29 0.21 -9.00
CA LYS A 61 14.59 0.87 -10.14
C LYS A 61 13.06 0.83 -10.02
N SER A 62 12.52 -0.23 -9.42
CA SER A 62 11.07 -0.34 -9.17
C SER A 62 10.55 0.71 -8.18
N ILE A 63 11.35 1.09 -7.17
CA ILE A 63 11.00 2.17 -6.23
C ILE A 63 11.04 3.51 -6.95
N GLN A 64 12.08 3.76 -7.77
CA GLN A 64 12.18 4.98 -8.57
C GLN A 64 10.94 5.13 -9.47
N LEU A 65 10.57 4.09 -10.25
CA LEU A 65 9.40 4.11 -11.12
C LEU A 65 8.10 4.35 -10.36
N LEU A 66 7.97 3.80 -9.14
CA LEU A 66 6.83 4.05 -8.28
C LEU A 66 6.75 5.52 -7.88
N LEU A 67 7.85 6.12 -7.42
CA LEU A 67 7.90 7.53 -7.03
C LEU A 67 7.60 8.45 -8.21
N GLU A 68 8.18 8.20 -9.38
CA GLU A 68 7.89 8.94 -10.62
C GLU A 68 6.40 8.84 -11.00
N THR A 69 5.81 7.65 -10.87
CA THR A 69 4.38 7.42 -11.15
C THR A 69 3.48 8.20 -10.20
N ILE A 70 3.83 8.22 -8.91
CA ILE A 70 3.08 8.97 -7.88
C ILE A 70 3.19 10.46 -8.15
N GLU A 71 4.40 10.97 -8.43
CA GLU A 71 4.64 12.37 -8.75
C GLU A 71 3.78 12.82 -9.95
N GLN A 72 3.83 12.07 -11.05
CA GLN A 72 3.04 12.38 -12.25
C GLN A 72 1.53 12.41 -11.96
N LYS A 73 1.02 11.46 -11.18
CA LYS A 73 -0.39 11.44 -10.78
C LYS A 73 -0.77 12.64 -9.93
N LEU A 74 0.12 13.12 -9.06
CA LEU A 74 -0.11 14.29 -8.23
C LEU A 74 -0.08 15.57 -9.07
N LEU A 75 0.89 15.71 -9.98
CA LEU A 75 0.96 16.83 -10.92
C LEU A 75 -0.31 16.93 -11.78
N ASN A 76 -0.79 15.80 -12.31
CA ASN A 76 -2.01 15.72 -13.09
C ASN A 76 -3.27 16.11 -12.29
N LYS A 77 -3.23 15.99 -10.96
CA LYS A 77 -4.29 16.46 -10.04
C LYS A 77 -4.11 17.93 -9.60
N GLY A 78 -3.18 18.67 -10.21
CA GLY A 78 -2.92 20.08 -9.90
C GLY A 78 -2.10 20.31 -8.62
N PHE A 79 -1.36 19.29 -8.16
CA PHE A 79 -0.38 19.45 -7.10
C PHE A 79 0.84 20.17 -7.68
N SER A 80 1.22 21.33 -7.13
CA SER A 80 2.41 22.08 -7.55
C SER A 80 3.59 21.81 -6.63
N LYS A 81 4.83 22.01 -7.13
CA LYS A 81 6.05 21.92 -6.32
C LYS A 81 6.04 22.87 -5.11
N ASP A 82 5.39 24.04 -5.23
CA ASP A 82 5.26 24.98 -4.10
C ASP A 82 4.42 24.42 -2.96
N LYS A 83 3.41 23.59 -3.26
CA LYS A 83 2.62 22.90 -2.23
C LYS A 83 3.41 21.79 -1.55
N GLN A 84 4.43 21.22 -2.20
CA GLN A 84 5.34 20.24 -1.58
C GLN A 84 6.26 20.87 -0.54
N ARG A 85 6.55 22.18 -0.62
CA ARG A 85 7.40 22.87 0.36
C ARG A 85 6.88 22.77 1.78
N VAL A 86 5.56 22.77 1.94
CA VAL A 86 4.86 22.69 3.25
C VAL A 86 4.45 21.24 3.57
N SER A 87 4.81 20.30 2.72
CA SER A 87 4.52 18.86 2.90
C SER A 87 5.43 18.25 3.95
N THR A 88 4.91 17.30 4.69
CA THR A 88 5.69 16.41 5.58
C THR A 88 6.57 15.43 4.82
N HIS A 89 6.40 15.34 3.49
CA HIS A 89 7.19 14.46 2.63
C HIS A 89 8.34 15.22 1.95
N PRO A 90 9.53 14.61 1.76
CA PRO A 90 10.59 15.14 0.92
C PRO A 90 10.12 15.35 -0.53
N TYR A 91 10.86 16.16 -1.29
CA TYR A 91 10.61 16.24 -2.73
C TYR A 91 10.84 14.89 -3.40
N PHE A 92 10.02 14.55 -4.37
CA PHE A 92 10.22 13.32 -5.15
C PHE A 92 11.57 13.30 -5.85
N GLU A 93 12.03 14.45 -6.35
CA GLU A 93 13.34 14.61 -6.96
C GLU A 93 14.48 14.19 -6.02
N ASP A 94 14.45 14.63 -4.76
CA ASP A 94 15.49 14.30 -3.77
C ASP A 94 15.51 12.79 -3.47
N ARG A 95 14.34 12.18 -3.36
CA ARG A 95 14.18 10.73 -3.13
C ARG A 95 14.65 9.92 -4.35
N ILE A 96 14.32 10.36 -5.56
CA ILE A 96 14.74 9.71 -6.80
C ILE A 96 16.26 9.82 -6.96
N LEU A 97 16.85 10.98 -6.70
CA LEU A 97 18.32 11.16 -6.73
C LEU A 97 19.01 10.28 -5.68
N LEU A 98 18.43 10.15 -4.49
CA LEU A 98 18.95 9.24 -3.47
C LEU A 98 18.98 7.80 -3.97
N ILE A 99 17.90 7.33 -4.59
CA ILE A 99 17.81 5.96 -5.13
C ILE A 99 18.85 5.76 -6.22
N GLN A 100 18.99 6.71 -7.17
CA GLN A 100 19.95 6.64 -8.26
C GLN A 100 21.40 6.59 -7.77
N ASN A 101 21.72 7.33 -6.71
CA ASN A 101 23.07 7.33 -6.13
C ASN A 101 23.46 5.99 -5.47
N PHE A 102 22.49 5.19 -5.07
CA PHE A 102 22.70 3.88 -4.46
C PHE A 102 22.31 2.72 -5.38
N GLU A 103 22.02 3.01 -6.65
CA GLU A 103 21.65 1.98 -7.63
C GLU A 103 22.87 1.10 -7.93
N ASP A 104 22.78 -0.15 -7.49
CA ASP A 104 23.72 -1.19 -7.87
C ASP A 104 23.25 -1.75 -9.22
N ASN A 105 24.11 -1.74 -10.25
CA ASN A 105 23.83 -2.28 -11.60
C ASN A 105 23.66 -3.80 -11.61
N LYS A 106 23.04 -4.36 -10.58
CA LYS A 106 22.73 -5.79 -10.49
C LYS A 106 21.52 -6.12 -11.35
N GLU A 107 21.66 -7.15 -12.17
CA GLU A 107 20.52 -7.73 -12.85
C GLU A 107 19.51 -8.23 -11.80
N ASN A 108 18.23 -7.89 -11.99
CA ASN A 108 17.15 -8.40 -11.15
C ASN A 108 17.07 -9.92 -11.30
N ILE A 109 17.44 -10.65 -10.27
CA ILE A 109 17.12 -12.09 -10.18
C ILE A 109 15.64 -12.18 -9.78
N PHE A 110 14.76 -11.89 -10.72
CA PHE A 110 13.32 -12.02 -10.47
C PHE A 110 12.95 -13.51 -10.54
N ASN A 111 12.59 -14.08 -9.40
CA ASN A 111 12.08 -15.43 -9.35
C ASN A 111 10.61 -15.42 -9.85
N GLU A 112 10.29 -16.20 -10.91
CA GLU A 112 8.94 -16.33 -11.46
C GLU A 112 7.88 -16.63 -10.39
N SER A 113 8.25 -17.38 -9.34
CA SER A 113 7.32 -17.70 -8.25
C SER A 113 6.89 -16.47 -7.45
N TYR A 114 7.74 -15.45 -7.30
CA TYR A 114 7.35 -14.19 -6.65
C TYR A 114 6.43 -13.37 -7.54
N ASN A 115 6.66 -13.37 -8.85
CA ASN A 115 5.77 -12.72 -9.83
C ASN A 115 4.37 -13.33 -9.80
N GLU A 116 4.28 -14.64 -9.78
CA GLU A 116 2.99 -15.33 -9.70
C GLU A 116 2.24 -14.96 -8.42
N ARG A 117 2.92 -15.02 -7.27
CA ARG A 117 2.34 -14.62 -5.97
C ARG A 117 1.87 -13.16 -5.98
N PHE A 118 2.69 -12.25 -6.48
CA PHE A 118 2.34 -10.84 -6.60
C PHE A 118 1.11 -10.63 -7.49
N ASN A 119 1.02 -11.33 -8.62
CA ASN A 119 -0.13 -11.25 -9.51
C ASN A 119 -1.42 -11.76 -8.86
N TYR A 120 -1.36 -12.81 -8.02
CA TYR A 120 -2.52 -13.24 -7.23
C TYR A 120 -2.93 -12.19 -6.19
N ILE A 121 -1.98 -11.55 -5.52
CA ILE A 121 -2.26 -10.45 -4.57
C ILE A 121 -2.90 -9.28 -5.33
N LYS A 122 -2.29 -8.84 -6.43
CA LYS A 122 -2.83 -7.77 -7.30
C LYS A 122 -4.25 -8.09 -7.74
N ALA A 123 -4.50 -9.31 -8.19
CA ALA A 123 -5.82 -9.76 -8.63
C ALA A 123 -6.85 -9.80 -7.48
N LYS A 124 -6.44 -10.23 -6.26
CA LYS A 124 -7.31 -10.20 -5.07
C LYS A 124 -7.74 -8.76 -4.76
N PHE A 125 -6.80 -7.81 -4.71
CA PHE A 125 -7.11 -6.40 -4.51
C PHE A 125 -8.00 -5.83 -5.62
N THR A 126 -7.72 -6.16 -6.87
CA THR A 126 -8.53 -5.73 -8.01
C THR A 126 -9.97 -6.25 -7.91
N GLY A 127 -10.17 -7.49 -7.49
CA GLY A 127 -11.49 -8.08 -7.28
C GLY A 127 -12.29 -7.40 -6.15
N TYR A 128 -11.61 -6.84 -5.16
CA TYR A 128 -12.22 -6.04 -4.09
C TYR A 128 -12.37 -4.56 -4.45
N SER A 129 -11.69 -4.07 -5.49
CA SER A 129 -11.83 -2.72 -5.99
C SER A 129 -12.91 -2.63 -7.07
N ASP A 130 -13.44 -1.44 -7.29
CA ASP A 130 -14.37 -1.18 -8.41
C ASP A 130 -13.64 -0.66 -9.66
N ASN A 131 -12.30 -0.77 -9.69
CA ASN A 131 -11.49 -0.31 -10.80
C ASN A 131 -11.54 -1.29 -11.97
N VAL A 132 -12.38 -0.96 -12.96
CA VAL A 132 -12.58 -1.78 -14.17
C VAL A 132 -11.35 -1.74 -15.10
N GLU A 133 -10.62 -0.63 -15.13
CA GLU A 133 -9.44 -0.48 -15.98
C GLU A 133 -8.35 -1.48 -15.57
N VAL A 134 -8.01 -1.51 -14.27
CA VAL A 134 -7.03 -2.47 -13.74
C VAL A 134 -7.48 -3.91 -13.92
N LEU A 135 -8.80 -4.19 -13.79
CA LEU A 135 -9.35 -5.53 -14.03
C LEU A 135 -9.12 -5.98 -15.48
N ASN A 136 -9.28 -5.08 -16.43
CA ASN A 136 -9.11 -5.38 -17.86
C ASN A 136 -7.65 -5.59 -18.26
N GLU A 137 -6.70 -5.02 -17.51
CA GLU A 137 -5.26 -5.21 -17.70
C GLU A 137 -4.73 -6.55 -17.17
N LEU A 138 -5.51 -7.24 -16.33
CA LEU A 138 -5.08 -8.54 -15.79
C LEU A 138 -5.11 -9.63 -16.85
N ASN A 139 -4.06 -10.43 -16.91
CA ASN A 139 -3.99 -11.64 -17.72
C ASN A 139 -4.64 -12.84 -17.00
N GLU A 140 -5.00 -13.89 -17.76
CA GLU A 140 -5.44 -15.15 -17.17
C GLU A 140 -4.27 -15.88 -16.48
N PRO A 141 -4.50 -16.56 -15.34
CA PRO A 141 -5.79 -16.81 -14.67
C PRO A 141 -6.20 -15.70 -13.67
N PHE A 142 -5.39 -14.66 -13.50
CA PHE A 142 -5.57 -13.58 -12.51
C PHE A 142 -6.84 -12.78 -12.76
N LYS A 143 -7.18 -12.55 -14.04
CA LYS A 143 -8.41 -11.87 -14.43
C LYS A 143 -9.65 -12.64 -13.94
N THR A 144 -9.74 -13.92 -14.28
CA THR A 144 -10.85 -14.78 -13.85
C THR A 144 -10.92 -14.86 -12.32
N TYR A 145 -9.78 -14.84 -11.63
CA TYR A 145 -9.72 -14.81 -10.17
C TYR A 145 -10.31 -13.52 -9.61
N ALA A 146 -9.88 -12.35 -10.09
CA ALA A 146 -10.43 -11.06 -9.68
C ALA A 146 -11.94 -10.95 -9.98
N GLU A 147 -12.37 -11.40 -11.17
CA GLU A 147 -13.78 -11.45 -11.54
C GLU A 147 -14.61 -12.32 -10.60
N SER A 148 -14.07 -13.47 -10.16
CA SER A 148 -14.79 -14.35 -9.23
C SER A 148 -15.09 -13.65 -7.91
N ILE A 149 -14.14 -12.88 -7.37
CA ILE A 149 -14.32 -12.08 -6.16
C ILE A 149 -15.37 -10.98 -6.38
N LYS A 150 -15.27 -10.23 -7.48
CA LYS A 150 -16.23 -9.18 -7.83
C LYS A 150 -17.66 -9.71 -7.98
N ILE A 151 -17.82 -10.87 -8.62
CA ILE A 151 -19.11 -11.54 -8.79
C ILE A 151 -19.70 -11.95 -7.42
N ALA A 152 -18.87 -12.45 -6.49
CA ALA A 152 -19.30 -12.73 -5.13
C ALA A 152 -19.81 -11.48 -4.44
N ARG A 153 -19.03 -10.39 -4.46
CA ARG A 153 -19.42 -9.10 -3.87
C ARG A 153 -20.74 -8.57 -4.43
N ASN A 154 -21.04 -8.86 -5.68
CA ASN A 154 -22.30 -8.49 -6.33
C ASN A 154 -23.46 -9.47 -6.05
N GLY A 155 -23.33 -10.39 -5.09
CA GLY A 155 -24.40 -11.26 -4.64
C GLY A 155 -24.55 -12.58 -5.40
N ASN A 156 -23.70 -12.89 -6.39
CA ASN A 156 -23.82 -14.11 -7.18
C ASN A 156 -22.80 -15.19 -6.77
N LEU A 157 -23.06 -15.81 -5.62
CA LEU A 157 -22.22 -16.87 -5.05
C LEU A 157 -22.01 -18.03 -6.03
N LYS A 158 -23.07 -18.51 -6.67
CA LYS A 158 -22.99 -19.68 -7.56
C LYS A 158 -22.05 -19.47 -8.73
N MET A 159 -22.14 -18.32 -9.38
CA MET A 159 -21.29 -17.98 -10.53
C MET A 159 -19.85 -17.72 -10.07
N SER A 160 -19.66 -17.05 -8.94
CA SER A 160 -18.35 -16.82 -8.34
C SER A 160 -17.64 -18.14 -8.06
N LEU A 161 -18.26 -19.05 -7.32
CA LEU A 161 -17.67 -20.34 -6.99
C LEU A 161 -17.39 -21.21 -8.23
N LYS A 162 -18.22 -21.13 -9.26
CA LYS A 162 -17.96 -21.83 -10.53
C LYS A 162 -16.66 -21.36 -11.13
N LYS A 163 -16.49 -20.06 -11.36
CA LYS A 163 -15.25 -19.48 -11.91
C LYS A 163 -14.02 -19.82 -11.05
N LEU A 164 -14.14 -19.66 -9.74
CA LEU A 164 -13.04 -19.92 -8.82
C LEU A 164 -12.64 -21.41 -8.81
N ASN A 165 -13.61 -22.33 -8.82
CA ASN A 165 -13.35 -23.76 -8.88
C ASN A 165 -12.62 -24.18 -10.18
N ASP A 166 -12.93 -23.55 -11.31
CA ASP A 166 -12.28 -23.84 -12.59
C ASP A 166 -10.79 -23.47 -12.56
N ILE A 167 -10.42 -22.40 -11.83
CA ILE A 167 -9.02 -22.04 -11.62
C ILE A 167 -8.37 -23.00 -10.61
N ILE A 168 -9.04 -23.31 -9.50
CA ILE A 168 -8.51 -24.20 -8.46
C ILE A 168 -8.16 -25.58 -9.00
N LYS A 169 -8.94 -26.08 -9.98
CA LYS A 169 -8.63 -27.36 -10.65
C LYS A 169 -7.31 -27.31 -11.43
N LYS A 170 -6.95 -26.15 -11.99
CA LYS A 170 -5.77 -25.96 -12.82
C LYS A 170 -4.54 -25.49 -12.03
N SER A 171 -4.74 -24.87 -10.89
CA SER A 171 -3.68 -24.30 -10.05
C SER A 171 -3.71 -24.90 -8.65
N LYS A 172 -2.53 -25.22 -8.10
CA LYS A 172 -2.39 -25.66 -6.72
C LYS A 172 -2.17 -24.50 -5.74
N ASN A 173 -2.48 -23.27 -6.16
CA ASN A 173 -2.19 -22.07 -5.38
C ASN A 173 -3.13 -21.97 -4.16
N ASN A 174 -2.53 -21.79 -2.98
CA ASN A 174 -3.27 -21.73 -1.72
C ASN A 174 -4.11 -20.46 -1.55
N PHE A 175 -3.75 -19.34 -2.18
CA PHE A 175 -4.56 -18.11 -2.21
C PHE A 175 -5.98 -18.34 -2.74
N LEU A 176 -6.14 -19.26 -3.68
CA LEU A 176 -7.43 -19.59 -4.26
C LEU A 176 -8.34 -20.33 -3.26
N LEU A 177 -7.77 -21.23 -2.45
CA LEU A 177 -8.50 -21.97 -1.42
C LEU A 177 -8.92 -21.05 -0.27
N GLU A 178 -8.03 -20.15 0.15
CA GLU A 178 -8.33 -19.13 1.14
C GLU A 178 -9.47 -18.22 0.67
N THR A 179 -9.35 -17.67 -0.54
CA THR A 179 -10.40 -16.81 -1.09
C THR A 179 -11.75 -17.55 -1.24
N LYS A 180 -11.72 -18.82 -1.57
CA LYS A 180 -12.95 -19.63 -1.59
C LYS A 180 -13.56 -19.73 -0.21
N ALA A 181 -12.75 -19.92 0.83
CA ALA A 181 -13.21 -19.92 2.21
C ALA A 181 -13.75 -18.55 2.61
N ASP A 182 -13.05 -17.45 2.29
CA ASP A 182 -13.49 -16.07 2.55
C ASP A 182 -14.87 -15.78 1.94
N ILE A 183 -15.08 -16.17 0.68
CA ILE A 183 -16.35 -16.01 -0.03
C ILE A 183 -17.45 -16.83 0.64
N LEU A 184 -17.22 -18.11 0.92
CA LEU A 184 -18.19 -18.97 1.59
C LEU A 184 -18.57 -18.40 2.98
N PHE A 185 -17.56 -17.96 3.74
CA PHE A 185 -17.76 -17.39 5.07
C PHE A 185 -18.62 -16.12 5.00
N SER A 186 -18.34 -15.22 4.05
CA SER A 186 -19.11 -13.99 3.86
C SER A 186 -20.59 -14.21 3.51
N TYR A 187 -20.92 -15.39 3.00
CA TYR A 187 -22.28 -15.82 2.69
C TYR A 187 -22.91 -16.69 3.80
N GLY A 188 -22.22 -16.86 4.94
CA GLY A 188 -22.73 -17.63 6.08
C GLY A 188 -22.51 -19.15 6.00
N TYR A 189 -21.79 -19.65 4.99
CA TYR A 189 -21.43 -21.06 4.86
C TYR A 189 -20.19 -21.40 5.71
N THR A 190 -20.30 -21.20 7.03
CA THR A 190 -19.18 -21.29 7.99
C THR A 190 -18.56 -22.68 8.06
N GLU A 191 -19.36 -23.74 8.01
CA GLU A 191 -18.85 -25.12 8.07
C GLU A 191 -18.01 -25.47 6.83
N GLU A 192 -18.50 -25.11 5.64
CA GLU A 192 -17.77 -25.30 4.38
C GLU A 192 -16.52 -24.45 4.32
N ALA A 193 -16.60 -23.20 4.73
CA ALA A 193 -15.45 -22.30 4.80
C ALA A 193 -14.34 -22.88 5.70
N THR A 194 -14.72 -23.39 6.89
CA THR A 194 -13.80 -24.01 7.84
C THR A 194 -13.03 -25.17 7.23
N LYS A 195 -13.66 -26.00 6.38
CA LYS A 195 -12.97 -27.10 5.70
C LYS A 195 -11.87 -26.59 4.76
N PHE A 196 -12.11 -25.49 4.05
CA PHE A 196 -11.10 -24.90 3.15
C PHE A 196 -10.00 -24.19 3.92
N TYR A 197 -10.30 -23.49 5.02
CA TYR A 197 -9.28 -22.91 5.89
C TYR A 197 -8.36 -23.97 6.48
N LYS A 198 -8.90 -25.07 7.02
CA LYS A 198 -8.10 -26.19 7.54
C LYS A 198 -7.19 -26.78 6.47
N LYS A 199 -7.74 -27.02 5.26
CA LYS A 199 -6.95 -27.52 4.13
C LYS A 199 -5.83 -26.56 3.71
N ASN A 200 -6.04 -25.25 3.86
CA ASN A 200 -5.03 -24.25 3.58
C ASN A 200 -3.93 -24.26 4.65
N LEU A 201 -4.29 -24.36 5.94
CA LEU A 201 -3.36 -24.47 7.06
C LEU A 201 -2.51 -25.73 7.01
N GLU A 202 -3.05 -26.88 6.60
CA GLU A 202 -2.27 -28.11 6.39
C GLU A 202 -1.13 -27.91 5.39
N LYS A 203 -1.35 -27.06 4.37
CA LYS A 203 -0.33 -26.76 3.35
C LYS A 203 0.60 -25.61 3.74
N ASN A 204 0.15 -24.70 4.58
CA ASN A 204 0.86 -23.52 5.05
C ASN A 204 0.70 -23.36 6.56
N PRO A 205 1.40 -24.16 7.37
CA PRO A 205 1.22 -24.15 8.84
C PRO A 205 1.63 -22.81 9.49
N LEU A 206 2.36 -21.95 8.79
CA LEU A 206 2.76 -20.63 9.27
C LEU A 206 1.78 -19.50 8.85
N ASN A 207 0.67 -19.83 8.20
CA ASN A 207 -0.36 -18.85 7.86
C ASN A 207 -1.33 -18.71 9.04
N TYR A 208 -1.03 -17.78 9.95
CA TYR A 208 -1.80 -17.53 11.18
C TYR A 208 -2.95 -16.52 11.03
N TYR A 209 -3.33 -16.14 9.82
CA TYR A 209 -4.39 -15.16 9.56
C TYR A 209 -5.70 -15.81 9.17
#